data_bb554e65fd5b58ebd066770edeb0f100
#
_entry.id   bb554e65fd5b58ebd066770edeb0f100
#
_cell.length_a   1.000
_cell.length_b   1.000
_cell.length_c   1.000
_cell.angle_alpha   90.00
_cell.angle_beta   90.00
_cell.angle_gamma   90.00
#
_symmetry.space_group_name_H-M   'P 1'
#
loop_
_entity.id
_entity.type
_entity.pdbx_description
1 polymer ?
#
loop_
_entity_poly.entity_id
_entity_poly.type
_entity_poly.pdbx_seq_one_letter_code
_entity_poly.pdbx_strand_id
1 'polypeptide(L)'
;MSEIFWQSDTNFWTIVNGKIDTIELGTKTIAETEKSTPIGAYTSFRTYDSLGVLRLSKHFDRLEETARLAGYEIKLDRDDLKTTLTALIAGTPNSSDPTPERRIRVTIDLERHVGRIYIAMEPLKTPAPEKYTEGIVCRTAEAHRDNPKAKLSNFLARAQDIRSQEEEAFDEILMYTPEGDLLEGLSSNFFGIIGVTVYTAEEGVLSGTTRDFILALAAELGIPVSFVPVKKEDIAKLDEAFISSTSRGILPIRSIDDVTMRKEVPGPVTKRLMEKFAAELANGIERLDDWEPDTNGDWFSMSEWDQDCGPEF
;
A
#
# COMPACT_ATOMS: atom_id res chain seq x y z
N MET A 1 -36.37 -8.02 -9.72
CA MET A 1 -35.02 -8.33 -9.25
C MET A 1 -34.10 -8.20 -10.44
N SER A 2 -33.49 -7.04 -10.62
CA SER A 2 -32.47 -6.81 -11.66
C SER A 2 -31.16 -7.38 -11.11
N GLU A 3 -30.65 -8.41 -11.75
CA GLU A 3 -29.30 -8.91 -11.51
C GLU A 3 -28.33 -7.78 -11.84
N ILE A 4 -27.70 -7.23 -10.81
CA ILE A 4 -26.59 -6.28 -10.97
C ILE A 4 -25.41 -7.10 -11.45
N PHE A 5 -25.14 -7.07 -12.74
CA PHE A 5 -23.96 -7.67 -13.35
C PHE A 5 -22.74 -6.83 -12.96
N TRP A 6 -21.99 -7.29 -11.97
CA TRP A 6 -20.69 -6.74 -11.63
C TRP A 6 -19.68 -7.15 -12.72
N GLN A 7 -19.37 -6.24 -13.64
CA GLN A 7 -18.43 -6.50 -14.74
C GLN A 7 -16.97 -6.14 -14.45
N SER A 8 -16.65 -5.62 -13.26
CA SER A 8 -15.27 -5.26 -12.91
C SER A 8 -14.86 -5.86 -11.57
N ASP A 9 -13.59 -6.33 -11.47
CA ASP A 9 -13.01 -6.83 -10.23
C ASP A 9 -12.71 -5.70 -9.22
N THR A 10 -12.82 -4.43 -9.64
CA THR A 10 -12.53 -3.24 -8.82
C THR A 10 -13.80 -2.48 -8.53
N ASN A 11 -14.04 -2.25 -7.24
CA ASN A 11 -15.16 -1.46 -6.74
C ASN A 11 -14.64 -0.10 -6.25
N PHE A 12 -15.42 0.95 -6.48
CA PHE A 12 -15.07 2.31 -6.14
C PHE A 12 -16.23 3.06 -5.51
N TRP A 13 -15.98 3.70 -4.37
CA TRP A 13 -17.00 4.43 -3.60
C TRP A 13 -16.50 5.79 -3.15
N THR A 14 -17.42 6.68 -2.85
CA THR A 14 -17.15 7.90 -2.10
C THR A 14 -18.05 7.98 -0.87
N ILE A 15 -17.58 8.66 0.16
CA ILE A 15 -18.36 8.96 1.36
C ILE A 15 -18.75 10.43 1.30
N VAL A 16 -20.06 10.69 1.29
CA VAL A 16 -20.63 12.04 1.29
C VAL A 16 -21.60 12.16 2.46
N ASN A 17 -21.30 13.04 3.43
CA ASN A 17 -22.14 13.25 4.62
C ASN A 17 -22.47 11.93 5.36
N GLY A 18 -21.48 11.07 5.54
CA GLY A 18 -21.64 9.77 6.21
C GLY A 18 -22.40 8.71 5.38
N LYS A 19 -22.72 9.00 4.11
CA LYS A 19 -23.38 8.04 3.20
C LYS A 19 -22.39 7.53 2.17
N ILE A 20 -22.48 6.24 1.87
CA ILE A 20 -21.67 5.58 0.85
C ILE A 20 -22.38 5.71 -0.49
N ASP A 21 -21.72 6.33 -1.47
CA ASP A 21 -22.18 6.38 -2.85
C ASP A 21 -21.25 5.52 -3.72
N THR A 22 -21.80 4.59 -4.47
CA THR A 22 -21.06 3.78 -5.44
C THR A 22 -20.73 4.61 -6.67
N ILE A 23 -19.47 4.54 -7.11
CA ILE A 23 -19.02 5.19 -8.35
C ILE A 23 -18.70 4.10 -9.37
N GLU A 24 -19.48 4.05 -10.44
CA GLU A 24 -19.24 3.14 -11.55
C GLU A 24 -18.20 3.74 -12.51
N LEU A 25 -16.99 3.22 -12.48
CA LEU A 25 -15.92 3.68 -13.36
C LEU A 25 -15.66 2.76 -14.55
N GLY A 26 -16.20 1.54 -14.55
CA GLY A 26 -15.90 0.54 -15.57
C GLY A 26 -14.43 0.13 -15.63
N THR A 27 -13.69 0.36 -14.53
CA THR A 27 -12.25 0.10 -14.44
C THR A 27 -11.98 -1.30 -13.89
N LYS A 28 -10.85 -1.90 -14.28
CA LYS A 28 -10.47 -3.26 -13.89
C LYS A 28 -9.50 -3.30 -12.70
N THR A 29 -8.85 -2.18 -12.38
CA THR A 29 -7.81 -2.11 -11.35
C THR A 29 -7.89 -0.80 -10.57
N ILE A 30 -7.39 -0.82 -9.32
CA ILE A 30 -7.23 0.41 -8.51
C ILE A 30 -6.35 1.44 -9.24
N ALA A 31 -5.36 1.02 -10.01
CA ALA A 31 -4.50 1.94 -10.77
C ALA A 31 -5.29 2.74 -11.81
N GLU A 32 -6.29 2.15 -12.44
CA GLU A 32 -7.13 2.83 -13.42
C GLU A 32 -8.08 3.86 -12.79
N THR A 33 -8.42 3.72 -11.50
CA THR A 33 -9.26 4.70 -10.79
C THR A 33 -8.56 6.05 -10.60
N GLU A 34 -7.23 6.11 -10.73
CA GLU A 34 -6.44 7.32 -10.50
C GLU A 34 -6.87 8.50 -11.37
N LYS A 35 -7.27 8.23 -12.62
CA LYS A 35 -7.72 9.27 -13.56
C LYS A 35 -9.03 9.93 -13.14
N SER A 36 -9.83 9.23 -12.33
CA SER A 36 -11.15 9.69 -11.85
C SER A 36 -11.13 10.14 -10.41
N THR A 37 -10.05 9.81 -9.67
CA THR A 37 -9.86 10.22 -8.27
C THR A 37 -9.18 11.60 -8.25
N PRO A 38 -9.65 12.55 -7.42
CA PRO A 38 -8.98 13.84 -7.25
C PRO A 38 -7.58 13.67 -6.64
N ILE A 39 -6.73 14.69 -6.79
CA ILE A 39 -5.46 14.73 -6.08
C ILE A 39 -5.72 14.77 -4.59
N GLY A 40 -5.05 13.91 -3.83
CA GLY A 40 -5.30 13.81 -2.40
C GLY A 40 -4.28 13.01 -1.63
N ALA A 41 -4.45 13.03 -0.31
CA ALA A 41 -3.71 12.17 0.59
C ALA A 41 -4.24 10.74 0.48
N TYR A 42 -3.38 9.74 0.23
CA TYR A 42 -3.86 8.38 0.13
C TYR A 42 -3.06 7.39 0.97
N THR A 43 -3.70 6.30 1.30
CA THR A 43 -3.05 5.10 1.84
C THR A 43 -3.51 3.88 1.06
N SER A 44 -2.67 2.85 1.02
CA SER A 44 -3.08 1.55 0.50
C SER A 44 -2.63 0.48 1.47
N PHE A 45 -3.50 -0.49 1.70
CA PHE A 45 -3.24 -1.66 2.53
C PHE A 45 -3.91 -2.90 1.95
N ARG A 46 -3.54 -4.04 2.47
CA ARG A 46 -4.22 -5.31 2.21
C ARG A 46 -4.97 -5.77 3.44
N THR A 47 -5.97 -6.59 3.25
CA THR A 47 -6.58 -7.34 4.34
C THR A 47 -5.84 -8.66 4.58
N TYR A 48 -5.98 -9.18 5.79
CA TYR A 48 -5.60 -10.50 6.26
C TYR A 48 -6.83 -11.09 6.96
N ASP A 49 -7.16 -12.34 6.67
CA ASP A 49 -8.36 -12.99 7.20
C ASP A 49 -9.62 -12.10 7.07
N SER A 50 -9.77 -11.51 5.90
CA SER A 50 -10.85 -10.59 5.48
C SER A 50 -10.81 -9.21 6.13
N LEU A 51 -10.68 -9.07 7.44
CA LEU A 51 -10.85 -7.80 8.18
C LEU A 51 -9.60 -7.35 8.94
N GLY A 52 -8.54 -8.14 8.97
CA GLY A 52 -7.28 -7.74 9.59
C GLY A 52 -6.45 -6.83 8.68
N VAL A 53 -5.78 -5.83 9.21
CA VAL A 53 -4.86 -4.93 8.48
C VAL A 53 -3.60 -4.73 9.31
N LEU A 54 -2.44 -4.94 8.71
CA LEU A 54 -1.17 -4.69 9.40
C LEU A 54 -1.03 -3.20 9.74
N ARG A 55 -1.01 -2.89 11.05
CA ARG A 55 -0.84 -1.52 11.58
C ARG A 55 -1.85 -0.52 10.98
N LEU A 56 -3.13 -0.83 11.03
CA LEU A 56 -4.20 0.01 10.47
C LEU A 56 -4.15 1.44 11.01
N SER A 57 -3.92 1.63 12.31
CA SER A 57 -3.77 2.93 12.94
C SER A 57 -2.69 3.78 12.26
N LYS A 58 -1.55 3.19 11.87
CA LYS A 58 -0.47 3.87 11.14
C LYS A 58 -0.87 4.28 9.72
N HIS A 59 -1.79 3.55 9.09
CA HIS A 59 -2.35 3.96 7.80
C HIS A 59 -3.22 5.20 7.95
N PHE A 60 -4.00 5.30 9.01
CA PHE A 60 -4.83 6.47 9.31
C PHE A 60 -3.97 7.68 9.73
N ASP A 61 -2.99 7.47 10.63
CA ASP A 61 -2.01 8.51 11.00
C ASP A 61 -1.37 9.12 9.75
N ARG A 62 -0.95 8.27 8.79
CA ARG A 62 -0.32 8.72 7.55
C ARG A 62 -1.26 9.50 6.63
N LEU A 63 -2.56 9.19 6.59
CA LEU A 63 -3.54 9.96 5.85
C LEU A 63 -3.65 11.39 6.41
N GLU A 64 -3.81 11.52 7.72
CA GLU A 64 -3.90 12.80 8.42
C GLU A 64 -2.60 13.60 8.26
N GLU A 65 -1.44 12.96 8.47
CA GLU A 65 -0.13 13.61 8.34
C GLU A 65 0.14 14.04 6.89
N THR A 66 -0.25 13.25 5.89
CA THR A 66 -0.11 13.63 4.48
C THR A 66 -0.96 14.85 4.15
N ALA A 67 -2.21 14.90 4.65
CA ALA A 67 -3.07 16.07 4.49
C ALA A 67 -2.45 17.30 5.16
N ARG A 68 -1.93 17.16 6.38
CA ARG A 68 -1.25 18.25 7.12
C ARG A 68 -0.02 18.77 6.37
N LEU A 69 0.83 17.88 5.84
CA LEU A 69 2.00 18.25 5.03
C LEU A 69 1.62 18.94 3.72
N ALA A 70 0.41 18.70 3.22
CA ALA A 70 -0.16 19.40 2.07
C ALA A 70 -0.88 20.72 2.44
N GLY A 71 -0.89 21.09 3.74
CA GLY A 71 -1.49 22.36 4.22
C GLY A 71 -2.96 22.25 4.65
N TYR A 72 -3.46 21.01 4.86
CA TYR A 72 -4.85 20.78 5.26
C TYR A 72 -4.94 20.12 6.64
N GLU A 73 -5.63 20.75 7.57
CA GLU A 73 -5.91 20.18 8.90
C GLU A 73 -7.18 19.32 8.81
N ILE A 74 -6.98 18.01 8.52
CA ILE A 74 -8.06 17.03 8.42
C ILE A 74 -7.85 15.99 9.50
N LYS A 75 -8.92 15.72 10.28
CA LYS A 75 -8.97 14.62 11.23
C LYS A 75 -10.04 13.63 10.78
N LEU A 76 -9.65 12.36 10.70
CA LEU A 76 -10.54 11.28 10.32
C LEU A 76 -11.45 10.87 11.49
N ASP A 77 -12.70 10.65 11.21
CA ASP A 77 -13.53 9.79 12.04
C ASP A 77 -13.12 8.33 11.75
N ARG A 78 -12.24 7.80 12.62
CA ARG A 78 -11.61 6.49 12.39
C ARG A 78 -12.58 5.34 12.61
N ASP A 79 -13.55 5.51 13.49
CA ASP A 79 -14.53 4.47 13.81
C ASP A 79 -15.58 4.39 12.71
N ASP A 80 -16.06 5.53 12.20
CA ASP A 80 -16.92 5.58 11.01
C ASP A 80 -16.22 4.98 9.80
N LEU A 81 -14.93 5.30 9.57
CA LEU A 81 -14.16 4.73 8.47
C LEU A 81 -13.96 3.22 8.62
N LYS A 82 -13.67 2.69 9.81
CA LYS A 82 -13.59 1.24 10.08
C LYS A 82 -14.93 0.55 9.80
N THR A 83 -16.01 1.12 10.30
CA THR A 83 -17.38 0.63 10.09
C THR A 83 -17.71 0.57 8.60
N THR A 84 -17.42 1.65 7.88
CA THR A 84 -17.62 1.74 6.42
C THR A 84 -16.80 0.68 5.68
N LEU A 85 -15.51 0.54 5.98
CA LEU A 85 -14.64 -0.45 5.35
C LEU A 85 -15.13 -1.89 5.61
N THR A 86 -15.56 -2.18 6.84
CA THR A 86 -16.13 -3.48 7.21
C THR A 86 -17.39 -3.78 6.39
N ALA A 87 -18.32 -2.82 6.28
CA ALA A 87 -19.54 -2.96 5.50
C ALA A 87 -19.26 -3.18 4.01
N LEU A 88 -18.31 -2.43 3.43
CA LEU A 88 -17.92 -2.57 2.02
C LEU A 88 -17.28 -3.93 1.72
N ILE A 89 -16.43 -4.44 2.62
CA ILE A 89 -15.82 -5.78 2.48
C ILE A 89 -16.91 -6.86 2.54
N ALA A 90 -17.82 -6.76 3.49
CA ALA A 90 -18.93 -7.72 3.66
C ALA A 90 -19.92 -7.67 2.49
N GLY A 91 -20.21 -6.48 1.97
CA GLY A 91 -21.14 -6.27 0.84
C GLY A 91 -20.55 -6.58 -0.54
N THR A 92 -19.23 -6.77 -0.65
CA THR A 92 -18.61 -7.10 -1.94
C THR A 92 -18.81 -8.58 -2.22
N PRO A 93 -19.50 -8.97 -3.33
CA PRO A 93 -19.65 -10.37 -3.69
C PRO A 93 -18.28 -11.06 -3.74
N ASN A 94 -18.20 -12.28 -3.23
CA ASN A 94 -17.04 -13.11 -3.43
C ASN A 94 -16.81 -13.21 -4.94
N SER A 95 -15.74 -12.59 -5.41
CA SER A 95 -15.26 -12.84 -6.76
C SER A 95 -15.03 -14.36 -6.90
N SER A 96 -14.98 -14.87 -8.12
CA SER A 96 -14.59 -16.27 -8.40
C SER A 96 -13.21 -16.64 -7.82
N ASP A 97 -12.50 -15.69 -7.26
CA ASP A 97 -11.24 -15.86 -6.52
C ASP A 97 -11.54 -16.37 -5.11
N PRO A 98 -11.04 -17.55 -4.71
CA PRO A 98 -11.24 -18.12 -3.38
C PRO A 98 -10.54 -17.33 -2.26
N THR A 99 -9.69 -16.34 -2.58
CA THR A 99 -9.01 -15.55 -1.57
C THR A 99 -9.91 -14.44 -1.03
N PRO A 100 -10.19 -14.42 0.29
CA PRO A 100 -10.99 -13.37 0.91
C PRO A 100 -10.24 -12.04 1.01
N GLU A 101 -8.96 -12.02 0.65
CA GLU A 101 -8.08 -10.87 0.83
C GLU A 101 -8.28 -9.80 -0.23
N ARG A 102 -8.27 -8.58 0.21
CA ARG A 102 -8.48 -7.39 -0.63
C ARG A 102 -7.29 -6.45 -0.56
N ARG A 103 -7.05 -5.75 -1.65
CA ARG A 103 -6.25 -4.53 -1.68
C ARG A 103 -7.19 -3.35 -1.65
N ILE A 104 -6.96 -2.45 -0.69
CA ILE A 104 -7.81 -1.29 -0.45
C ILE A 104 -6.95 -0.03 -0.57
N ARG A 105 -7.50 1.00 -1.24
CA ARG A 105 -6.94 2.35 -1.25
C ARG A 105 -7.98 3.29 -0.68
N VAL A 106 -7.59 4.08 0.31
CA VAL A 106 -8.38 5.18 0.86
C VAL A 106 -7.70 6.48 0.44
N THR A 107 -8.45 7.41 -0.14
CA THR A 107 -7.96 8.73 -0.58
C THR A 107 -8.83 9.82 0.04
N ILE A 108 -8.20 10.81 0.67
CA ILE A 108 -8.84 12.05 1.12
C ILE A 108 -8.62 13.08 0.02
N ASP A 109 -9.70 13.61 -0.54
CA ASP A 109 -9.68 14.67 -1.54
C ASP A 109 -9.08 15.96 -0.94
N LEU A 110 -8.05 16.49 -1.59
CA LEU A 110 -7.41 17.76 -1.24
C LEU A 110 -7.54 18.80 -2.36
N GLU A 111 -8.35 18.52 -3.39
CA GLU A 111 -8.45 19.35 -4.59
C GLU A 111 -9.88 19.84 -4.85
N ARG A 112 -10.83 18.91 -5.06
CA ARG A 112 -12.19 19.23 -5.55
C ARG A 112 -13.18 19.41 -4.42
N HIS A 113 -13.17 18.50 -3.46
CA HIS A 113 -14.06 18.49 -2.29
C HIS A 113 -13.25 18.11 -1.06
N VAL A 114 -12.50 19.07 -0.53
CA VAL A 114 -11.55 18.85 0.56
C VAL A 114 -12.20 18.10 1.73
N GLY A 115 -11.56 17.01 2.14
CA GLY A 115 -12.02 16.13 3.21
C GLY A 115 -12.95 14.99 2.77
N ARG A 116 -13.43 14.97 1.51
CA ARG A 116 -14.20 13.85 0.99
C ARG A 116 -13.33 12.61 0.87
N ILE A 117 -13.87 11.46 1.25
CA ILE A 117 -13.16 10.17 1.22
C ILE A 117 -13.58 9.39 -0.02
N TYR A 118 -12.59 8.81 -0.70
CA TYR A 118 -12.77 7.86 -1.78
C TYR A 118 -12.13 6.54 -1.37
N ILE A 119 -12.82 5.43 -1.64
CA ILE A 119 -12.37 4.07 -1.33
C ILE A 119 -12.38 3.28 -2.62
N ALA A 120 -11.24 2.67 -2.96
CA ALA A 120 -11.12 1.73 -4.06
C ALA A 120 -10.68 0.38 -3.50
N MET A 121 -11.34 -0.70 -3.93
CA MET A 121 -11.07 -2.06 -3.48
C MET A 121 -11.03 -3.03 -4.65
N GLU A 122 -10.04 -3.91 -4.65
CA GLU A 122 -9.87 -4.98 -5.63
C GLU A 122 -9.43 -6.27 -4.94
N PRO A 123 -9.63 -7.45 -5.54
CA PRO A 123 -9.00 -8.67 -5.07
C PRO A 123 -7.48 -8.51 -4.96
N LEU A 124 -6.89 -9.02 -3.88
CA LEU A 124 -5.45 -8.92 -3.70
C LEU A 124 -4.72 -9.79 -4.73
N LYS A 125 -3.83 -9.19 -5.49
CA LYS A 125 -2.88 -9.90 -6.36
C LYS A 125 -1.50 -9.84 -5.74
N THR A 126 -1.02 -10.98 -5.23
CA THR A 126 0.35 -11.13 -4.74
C THR A 126 1.28 -11.56 -5.86
N PRO A 127 2.59 -11.26 -5.77
CA PRO A 127 3.59 -11.89 -6.63
C PRO A 127 3.49 -13.42 -6.56
N ALA A 128 3.85 -14.08 -7.66
CA ALA A 128 3.93 -15.53 -7.68
C ALA A 128 4.93 -16.04 -6.62
N PRO A 129 4.68 -17.21 -5.98
CA PRO A 129 5.51 -17.75 -4.91
C PRO A 129 7.01 -17.81 -5.27
N GLU A 130 7.33 -18.08 -6.54
CA GLU A 130 8.70 -18.15 -7.05
C GLU A 130 9.44 -16.81 -6.89
N LYS A 131 8.74 -15.67 -6.94
CA LYS A 131 9.36 -14.35 -6.73
C LYS A 131 9.88 -14.16 -5.29
N TYR A 132 9.38 -14.91 -4.33
CA TYR A 132 9.86 -14.89 -2.95
C TYR A 132 11.06 -15.81 -2.71
N THR A 133 11.28 -16.79 -3.60
CA THR A 133 12.40 -17.74 -3.51
C THR A 133 13.49 -17.50 -4.54
N GLU A 134 13.17 -16.94 -5.69
CA GLU A 134 14.10 -16.65 -6.77
C GLU A 134 14.43 -15.16 -6.92
N GLY A 135 13.65 -14.31 -6.24
CA GLY A 135 13.77 -12.86 -6.28
C GLY A 135 13.21 -12.21 -7.55
N ILE A 136 13.12 -10.90 -7.49
CA ILE A 136 12.62 -10.04 -8.57
C ILE A 136 13.78 -9.35 -9.32
N VAL A 137 13.46 -8.88 -10.52
CA VAL A 137 14.33 -8.01 -11.33
C VAL A 137 13.89 -6.57 -11.13
N CYS A 138 14.83 -5.71 -10.76
CA CYS A 138 14.60 -4.27 -10.65
C CYS A 138 15.39 -3.52 -11.74
N ARG A 139 14.85 -2.39 -12.18
CA ARG A 139 15.56 -1.38 -12.96
C ARG A 139 15.76 -0.13 -12.13
N THR A 140 16.66 0.75 -12.52
CA THR A 140 16.85 2.04 -11.87
C THR A 140 16.42 3.18 -12.77
N ALA A 141 15.82 4.24 -12.20
CA ALA A 141 15.49 5.47 -12.92
C ALA A 141 15.87 6.70 -12.08
N GLU A 142 16.41 7.73 -12.74
CA GLU A 142 16.64 9.01 -12.09
C GLU A 142 15.31 9.71 -11.86
N ALA A 143 14.84 9.63 -10.63
CA ALA A 143 13.58 10.19 -10.20
C ALA A 143 13.54 10.37 -8.68
N HIS A 144 12.68 11.27 -8.21
CA HIS A 144 12.40 11.48 -6.79
C HIS A 144 10.96 11.96 -6.61
N ARG A 145 10.47 11.94 -5.37
CA ARG A 145 9.20 12.57 -4.99
C ARG A 145 9.45 14.01 -4.59
N ASP A 146 8.59 14.92 -5.03
CA ASP A 146 8.67 16.34 -4.63
C ASP A 146 8.45 16.52 -3.12
N ASN A 147 7.53 15.73 -2.53
CA ASN A 147 7.30 15.66 -1.10
C ASN A 147 7.34 14.18 -0.65
N PRO A 148 8.53 13.64 -0.37
CA PRO A 148 8.69 12.19 -0.12
C PRO A 148 7.98 11.72 1.15
N LYS A 149 7.82 12.57 2.16
CA LYS A 149 7.13 12.23 3.42
C LYS A 149 5.61 12.23 3.28
N ALA A 150 5.07 12.91 2.25
CA ALA A 150 3.64 12.94 1.95
C ALA A 150 3.25 11.89 0.90
N LYS A 151 2.27 11.05 1.22
CA LYS A 151 1.76 10.06 0.27
C LYS A 151 0.63 10.67 -0.56
N LEU A 152 1.01 11.55 -1.50
CA LEU A 152 0.08 12.24 -2.41
C LEU A 152 -0.14 11.45 -3.70
N SER A 153 -1.37 11.45 -4.20
CA SER A 153 -1.76 10.68 -5.39
C SER A 153 -1.22 11.25 -6.71
N ASN A 154 -0.78 12.52 -6.75
CA ASN A 154 -0.14 13.10 -7.94
C ASN A 154 1.13 12.34 -8.37
N PHE A 155 1.82 11.68 -7.46
CA PHE A 155 2.98 10.85 -7.79
C PHE A 155 2.60 9.58 -8.58
N LEU A 156 1.38 9.09 -8.47
CA LEU A 156 0.95 7.84 -9.11
C LEU A 156 1.01 7.93 -10.65
N ALA A 157 0.54 9.05 -11.22
CA ALA A 157 0.63 9.29 -12.66
C ALA A 157 2.09 9.32 -13.14
N ARG A 158 2.97 10.05 -12.42
CA ARG A 158 4.41 10.10 -12.73
C ARG A 158 5.06 8.72 -12.64
N ALA A 159 4.68 7.91 -11.66
CA ALA A 159 5.17 6.55 -11.52
C ALA A 159 4.75 5.65 -12.70
N GLN A 160 3.54 5.83 -13.24
CA GLN A 160 3.10 5.15 -14.46
C GLN A 160 3.90 5.61 -15.69
N ASP A 161 4.14 6.90 -15.83
CA ASP A 161 4.94 7.44 -16.94
C ASP A 161 6.37 6.88 -16.92
N ILE A 162 7.04 6.88 -15.77
CA ILE A 162 8.37 6.29 -15.60
C ILE A 162 8.34 4.80 -15.99
N ARG A 163 7.36 4.06 -15.51
CA ARG A 163 7.22 2.62 -15.78
C ARG A 163 6.98 2.32 -17.26
N SER A 164 6.27 3.19 -17.97
CA SER A 164 5.96 3.02 -19.39
C SER A 164 7.15 3.29 -20.32
N GLN A 165 8.22 3.91 -19.81
CA GLN A 165 9.43 4.20 -20.59
C GLN A 165 10.41 3.02 -20.64
N GLU A 166 10.23 2.03 -19.77
CA GLU A 166 11.07 0.83 -19.75
C GLU A 166 10.54 -0.20 -20.75
N GLU A 167 11.40 -0.61 -21.67
CA GLU A 167 11.07 -1.59 -22.72
C GLU A 167 11.30 -3.03 -22.27
N GLU A 168 12.21 -3.26 -21.32
CA GLU A 168 12.55 -4.58 -20.84
C GLU A 168 11.64 -5.03 -19.68
N ALA A 169 11.50 -6.34 -19.52
CA ALA A 169 10.70 -6.92 -18.43
C ALA A 169 11.36 -6.67 -17.06
N PHE A 170 10.62 -6.08 -16.14
CA PHE A 170 11.03 -5.81 -14.77
C PHE A 170 9.85 -5.98 -13.81
N ASP A 171 10.15 -6.11 -12.54
CA ASP A 171 9.14 -6.21 -11.48
C ASP A 171 8.95 -4.88 -10.71
N GLU A 172 10.03 -4.10 -10.55
CA GLU A 172 9.98 -2.79 -9.87
C GLU A 172 11.07 -1.87 -10.43
N ILE A 173 10.85 -0.55 -10.35
CA ILE A 173 11.83 0.48 -10.67
C ILE A 173 12.25 1.15 -9.38
N LEU A 174 13.56 1.18 -9.12
CA LEU A 174 14.18 1.87 -8.00
C LEU A 174 14.57 3.28 -8.44
N MET A 175 14.12 4.28 -7.69
CA MET A 175 14.47 5.67 -7.95
C MET A 175 15.83 6.00 -7.35
N TYR A 176 16.59 6.86 -8.02
CA TYR A 176 17.82 7.42 -7.49
C TYR A 176 17.92 8.92 -7.77
N THR A 177 18.68 9.63 -6.92
CA THR A 177 18.94 11.08 -7.07
C THR A 177 19.99 11.35 -8.15
N PRO A 178 20.13 12.60 -8.66
CA PRO A 178 21.23 12.98 -9.55
C PRO A 178 22.62 12.65 -8.99
N GLU A 179 22.77 12.64 -7.66
CA GLU A 179 24.02 12.27 -6.97
C GLU A 179 24.22 10.76 -6.87
N GLY A 180 23.28 9.96 -7.42
CA GLY A 180 23.32 8.51 -7.46
C GLY A 180 22.84 7.79 -6.19
N ASP A 181 22.18 8.49 -5.24
CA ASP A 181 21.63 7.85 -4.06
C ASP A 181 20.36 7.04 -4.40
N LEU A 182 20.39 5.73 -4.18
CA LEU A 182 19.21 4.88 -4.29
C LEU A 182 18.23 5.22 -3.16
N LEU A 183 17.00 5.54 -3.53
CA LEU A 183 15.95 5.97 -2.62
C LEU A 183 15.00 4.82 -2.30
N GLU A 184 13.99 4.65 -3.12
CA GLU A 184 12.90 3.68 -2.94
C GLU A 184 12.37 3.23 -4.30
N GLY A 185 11.55 2.19 -4.34
CA GLY A 185 10.82 1.82 -5.55
C GLY A 185 9.65 2.77 -5.84
N LEU A 186 9.13 2.75 -7.06
CA LEU A 186 7.94 3.53 -7.42
C LEU A 186 6.73 3.19 -6.53
N SER A 187 6.69 1.97 -5.99
CA SER A 187 5.59 1.48 -5.15
C SER A 187 6.04 0.73 -3.89
N SER A 188 7.29 0.88 -3.47
CA SER A 188 7.92 0.12 -2.38
C SER A 188 9.07 0.90 -1.74
N ASN A 189 9.48 0.51 -0.51
CA ASN A 189 10.76 0.95 0.04
C ASN A 189 11.88 -0.03 -0.32
N PHE A 190 13.09 0.46 -0.47
CA PHE A 190 14.28 -0.32 -0.84
C PHE A 190 15.21 -0.52 0.35
N PHE A 191 15.83 -1.71 0.39
CA PHE A 191 16.83 -2.12 1.36
C PHE A 191 17.94 -2.88 0.66
N GLY A 192 19.18 -2.41 0.81
CA GLY A 192 20.39 -3.11 0.39
C GLY A 192 21.11 -3.71 1.58
N ILE A 193 21.85 -4.80 1.40
CA ILE A 193 22.61 -5.46 2.47
C ILE A 193 24.04 -5.66 2.03
N ILE A 194 24.97 -5.23 2.89
CA ILE A 194 26.40 -5.46 2.75
C ILE A 194 26.89 -6.11 4.05
N GLY A 195 27.46 -7.30 3.96
CA GLY A 195 27.80 -8.11 5.13
C GLY A 195 26.56 -8.53 5.91
N VAL A 196 26.34 -7.94 7.08
CA VAL A 196 25.17 -8.15 7.93
C VAL A 196 24.36 -6.87 8.15
N THR A 197 24.80 -5.75 7.58
CA THR A 197 24.19 -4.44 7.78
C THR A 197 23.17 -4.17 6.69
N VAL A 198 21.98 -3.76 7.09
CA VAL A 198 20.90 -3.29 6.21
C VAL A 198 21.06 -1.80 5.97
N TYR A 199 21.06 -1.38 4.71
CA TYR A 199 21.12 0.01 4.28
C TYR A 199 19.79 0.41 3.64
N THR A 200 19.26 1.55 4.06
CA THR A 200 18.04 2.15 3.48
C THR A 200 18.09 3.65 3.62
N ALA A 201 17.59 4.39 2.64
CA ALA A 201 17.54 5.84 2.73
C ALA A 201 16.59 6.30 3.85
N GLU A 202 16.92 7.40 4.53
CA GLU A 202 16.05 8.08 5.50
C GLU A 202 15.36 9.29 4.89
N GLU A 203 16.10 10.06 4.15
CA GLU A 203 15.58 11.24 3.44
C GLU A 203 15.27 10.88 1.99
N GLY A 204 14.35 11.61 1.38
CA GLY A 204 13.93 11.37 0.00
C GLY A 204 12.98 10.19 -0.20
N VAL A 205 12.56 9.52 0.87
CA VAL A 205 11.70 8.33 0.82
C VAL A 205 10.44 8.48 1.67
N LEU A 206 9.43 7.68 1.34
CA LEU A 206 8.22 7.58 2.13
C LEU A 206 8.48 6.76 3.40
N SER A 207 8.01 7.24 4.55
CA SER A 207 7.92 6.46 5.79
C SER A 207 6.84 5.39 5.62
N GLY A 208 7.23 4.24 5.05
CA GLY A 208 6.32 3.14 4.76
C GLY A 208 5.90 2.38 6.01
N THR A 209 4.62 2.10 6.20
CA THR A 209 4.11 1.32 7.35
C THR A 209 4.80 -0.06 7.46
N THR A 210 5.02 -0.72 6.31
CA THR A 210 5.75 -1.99 6.27
C THR A 210 7.25 -1.79 6.52
N ARG A 211 7.85 -0.69 6.00
CA ARG A 211 9.25 -0.32 6.28
C ARG A 211 9.48 -0.18 7.79
N ASP A 212 8.64 0.58 8.47
CA ASP A 212 8.76 0.81 9.91
C ASP A 212 8.60 -0.48 10.72
N PHE A 213 7.74 -1.39 10.27
CA PHE A 213 7.61 -2.70 10.90
C PHE A 213 8.88 -3.53 10.72
N ILE A 214 9.46 -3.59 9.52
CA ILE A 214 10.69 -4.32 9.23
C ILE A 214 11.88 -3.75 10.03
N LEU A 215 11.98 -2.43 10.16
CA LEU A 215 13.04 -1.79 10.96
C LEU A 215 12.94 -2.18 12.45
N ALA A 216 11.73 -2.26 13.01
CA ALA A 216 11.51 -2.76 14.36
C ALA A 216 11.96 -4.22 14.50
N LEU A 217 11.60 -5.08 13.53
CA LEU A 217 12.02 -6.48 13.54
C LEU A 217 13.54 -6.65 13.38
N ALA A 218 14.20 -5.80 12.58
CA ALA A 218 15.63 -5.79 12.44
C ALA A 218 16.31 -5.47 13.79
N ALA A 219 15.77 -4.49 14.52
CA ALA A 219 16.27 -4.13 15.85
C ALA A 219 16.11 -5.30 16.86
N GLU A 220 14.96 -5.97 16.86
CA GLU A 220 14.71 -7.17 17.70
C GLU A 220 15.67 -8.31 17.38
N LEU A 221 16.02 -8.49 16.11
CA LEU A 221 16.98 -9.51 15.65
C LEU A 221 18.45 -9.12 15.87
N GLY A 222 18.71 -7.89 16.33
CA GLY A 222 20.07 -7.36 16.46
C GLY A 222 20.77 -7.17 15.10
N ILE A 223 20.01 -6.96 14.03
CA ILE A 223 20.53 -6.69 12.68
C ILE A 223 20.86 -5.20 12.60
N PRO A 224 22.12 -4.80 12.34
CA PRO A 224 22.48 -3.40 12.20
C PRO A 224 21.75 -2.75 11.01
N VAL A 225 21.25 -1.54 11.22
CA VAL A 225 20.62 -0.73 10.16
C VAL A 225 21.39 0.57 10.02
N SER A 226 21.72 0.91 8.78
CA SER A 226 22.31 2.20 8.39
C SER A 226 21.31 2.97 7.53
N PHE A 227 21.01 4.20 7.93
CA PHE A 227 20.13 5.10 7.20
C PHE A 227 20.87 5.93 6.14
N VAL A 228 21.95 5.37 5.61
CA VAL A 228 22.71 5.92 4.49
C VAL A 228 22.24 5.24 3.20
N PRO A 229 21.84 5.98 2.16
CA PRO A 229 21.43 5.37 0.91
C PRO A 229 22.61 4.63 0.25
N VAL A 230 22.31 3.53 -0.42
CA VAL A 230 23.27 2.85 -1.29
C VAL A 230 23.47 3.71 -2.53
N LYS A 231 24.71 3.91 -2.96
CA LYS A 231 24.99 4.58 -4.24
C LYS A 231 24.71 3.64 -5.42
N LYS A 232 24.18 4.18 -6.53
CA LYS A 232 23.96 3.42 -7.77
C LYS A 232 25.23 2.72 -8.25
N GLU A 233 26.37 3.39 -8.17
CA GLU A 233 27.69 2.83 -8.53
C GLU A 233 28.14 1.70 -7.60
N ASP A 234 27.53 1.59 -6.40
CA ASP A 234 27.85 0.60 -5.38
C ASP A 234 26.90 -0.61 -5.40
N ILE A 235 25.94 -0.69 -6.33
CA ILE A 235 25.03 -1.84 -6.46
C ILE A 235 25.81 -3.16 -6.52
N ALA A 236 26.95 -3.19 -7.22
CA ALA A 236 27.79 -4.39 -7.30
C ALA A 236 28.45 -4.82 -5.97
N LYS A 237 28.39 -3.97 -4.92
CA LYS A 237 28.87 -4.31 -3.57
C LYS A 237 27.79 -4.99 -2.73
N LEU A 238 26.54 -4.96 -3.16
CA LEU A 238 25.42 -5.56 -2.42
C LEU A 238 25.56 -7.08 -2.38
N ASP A 239 25.49 -7.62 -1.19
CA ASP A 239 25.39 -9.06 -0.95
C ASP A 239 23.98 -9.55 -1.21
N GLU A 240 22.97 -8.80 -0.71
CA GLU A 240 21.55 -9.07 -0.79
C GLU A 240 20.79 -7.74 -0.99
N ALA A 241 19.57 -7.82 -1.51
CA ALA A 241 18.65 -6.69 -1.53
C ALA A 241 17.20 -7.17 -1.48
N PHE A 242 16.30 -6.32 -0.99
CA PHE A 242 14.87 -6.55 -1.05
C PHE A 242 14.08 -5.23 -1.10
N ILE A 243 12.85 -5.33 -1.53
CA ILE A 243 11.86 -4.25 -1.40
C ILE A 243 10.80 -4.62 -0.38
N SER A 244 10.13 -3.61 0.16
CA SER A 244 8.96 -3.81 1.00
C SER A 244 7.76 -2.98 0.58
N SER A 245 6.58 -3.54 0.68
CA SER A 245 5.32 -2.83 0.52
C SER A 245 4.18 -3.57 1.22
N THR A 246 3.09 -2.89 1.47
CA THR A 246 1.95 -3.46 2.20
C THR A 246 1.36 -4.70 1.52
N SER A 247 1.27 -4.73 0.19
CA SER A 247 0.69 -5.86 -0.55
C SER A 247 1.66 -7.00 -0.80
N ARG A 248 2.99 -6.77 -0.72
CA ARG A 248 4.04 -7.75 -1.06
C ARG A 248 4.84 -8.22 0.15
N GLY A 249 4.73 -7.53 1.32
CA GLY A 249 5.61 -7.82 2.46
C GLY A 249 7.07 -7.52 2.12
N ILE A 250 7.97 -8.45 2.43
CA ILE A 250 9.38 -8.45 2.05
C ILE A 250 9.53 -9.25 0.76
N LEU A 251 10.02 -8.63 -0.31
CA LEU A 251 10.20 -9.27 -1.60
C LEU A 251 11.67 -9.16 -2.02
N PRO A 252 12.41 -10.31 -2.08
CA PRO A 252 13.82 -10.32 -2.40
C PRO A 252 14.11 -9.85 -3.80
N ILE A 253 15.27 -9.21 -4.01
CA ILE A 253 15.76 -8.78 -5.32
C ILE A 253 16.85 -9.75 -5.78
N ARG A 254 16.74 -10.24 -7.01
CA ARG A 254 17.75 -11.04 -7.68
C ARG A 254 18.78 -10.17 -8.39
N SER A 255 18.32 -9.16 -9.11
CA SER A 255 19.19 -8.26 -9.86
C SER A 255 18.62 -6.84 -9.90
N ILE A 256 19.52 -5.87 -10.00
CA ILE A 256 19.23 -4.44 -10.22
C ILE A 256 20.00 -4.04 -11.47
N ASP A 257 19.30 -3.54 -12.50
CA ASP A 257 19.82 -3.37 -13.84
C ASP A 257 20.48 -4.70 -14.31
N ASP A 258 21.73 -4.69 -14.69
CA ASP A 258 22.48 -5.86 -15.13
C ASP A 258 23.33 -6.50 -14.02
N VAL A 259 23.16 -6.03 -12.76
CA VAL A 259 23.96 -6.50 -11.63
C VAL A 259 23.15 -7.52 -10.80
N THR A 260 23.59 -8.76 -10.78
CA THR A 260 23.04 -9.81 -9.92
C THR A 260 23.59 -9.69 -8.50
N MET A 261 22.74 -9.94 -7.49
CA MET A 261 23.15 -9.97 -6.08
C MET A 261 24.24 -11.02 -5.85
N ARG A 262 25.16 -10.73 -4.92
CA ARG A 262 26.36 -11.54 -4.69
C ARG A 262 26.07 -12.86 -3.97
N LYS A 263 25.01 -12.92 -3.18
CA LYS A 263 24.56 -14.13 -2.46
C LYS A 263 23.35 -14.77 -3.15
N GLU A 264 23.02 -15.98 -2.74
CA GLU A 264 21.77 -16.64 -3.11
C GLU A 264 20.54 -15.80 -2.71
N VAL A 265 19.41 -16.03 -3.36
CA VAL A 265 18.17 -15.27 -3.14
C VAL A 265 17.08 -16.20 -2.62
N PRO A 266 16.45 -15.86 -1.47
CA PRO A 266 16.82 -14.77 -0.54
C PRO A 266 18.13 -15.10 0.20
N GLY A 267 18.97 -14.07 0.40
CA GLY A 267 20.17 -14.22 1.22
C GLY A 267 19.83 -14.35 2.72
N PRO A 268 20.84 -14.72 3.54
CA PRO A 268 20.62 -15.10 4.95
C PRO A 268 20.01 -13.99 5.82
N VAL A 269 20.34 -12.71 5.59
CA VAL A 269 19.76 -11.60 6.36
C VAL A 269 18.32 -11.37 5.92
N THR A 270 18.07 -11.32 4.60
CA THR A 270 16.72 -11.20 4.03
C THR A 270 15.82 -12.33 4.53
N LYS A 271 16.30 -13.57 4.50
CA LYS A 271 15.54 -14.74 4.96
C LYS A 271 15.15 -14.64 6.43
N ARG A 272 16.08 -14.25 7.30
CA ARG A 272 15.78 -14.04 8.73
C ARG A 272 14.71 -12.97 8.94
N LEU A 273 14.76 -11.87 8.17
CA LEU A 273 13.74 -10.82 8.23
C LEU A 273 12.40 -11.32 7.71
N MET A 274 12.36 -12.11 6.64
CA MET A 274 11.12 -12.72 6.12
C MET A 274 10.48 -13.67 7.13
N GLU A 275 11.27 -14.54 7.75
CA GLU A 275 10.80 -15.49 8.76
C GLU A 275 10.26 -14.75 10.01
N LYS A 276 11.00 -13.74 10.50
CA LYS A 276 10.55 -12.92 11.62
C LYS A 276 9.29 -12.12 11.27
N PHE A 277 9.23 -11.55 10.06
CA PHE A 277 8.05 -10.83 9.59
C PHE A 277 6.81 -11.74 9.58
N ALA A 278 6.93 -12.95 9.04
CA ALA A 278 5.83 -13.92 9.03
C ALA A 278 5.39 -14.33 10.45
N ALA A 279 6.34 -14.54 11.36
CA ALA A 279 6.07 -14.89 12.75
C ALA A 279 5.36 -13.77 13.54
N GLU A 280 5.75 -12.52 13.29
CA GLU A 280 5.20 -11.35 14.00
C GLU A 280 4.01 -10.69 13.31
N LEU A 281 3.65 -11.16 12.11
CA LEU A 281 2.56 -10.55 11.34
C LEU A 281 1.26 -10.48 12.14
N ALA A 282 0.88 -11.58 12.82
CA ALA A 282 -0.34 -11.64 13.62
C ALA A 282 -0.35 -10.62 14.77
N ASN A 283 0.80 -10.33 15.37
CA ASN A 283 0.94 -9.36 16.45
C ASN A 283 0.81 -7.90 15.97
N GLY A 284 1.03 -7.66 14.68
CA GLY A 284 0.88 -6.34 14.06
C GLY A 284 -0.48 -6.11 13.39
N ILE A 285 -1.34 -7.13 13.32
CA ILE A 285 -2.67 -7.03 12.73
C ILE A 285 -3.62 -6.31 13.69
N GLU A 286 -4.25 -5.28 13.18
CA GLU A 286 -5.38 -4.57 13.80
C GLU A 286 -6.63 -4.91 12.98
N ARG A 287 -7.75 -5.15 13.65
CA ARG A 287 -8.99 -5.54 12.96
C ARG A 287 -9.85 -4.33 12.65
N LEU A 288 -10.52 -4.37 11.51
CA LEU A 288 -11.49 -3.35 11.10
C LEU A 288 -12.76 -3.41 11.94
N ASP A 289 -13.11 -4.60 12.46
CA ASP A 289 -14.28 -4.85 13.31
C ASP A 289 -13.99 -4.73 14.82
N ASP A 290 -12.75 -4.43 15.22
CA ASP A 290 -12.40 -4.06 16.61
C ASP A 290 -12.77 -2.59 16.86
N TRP A 291 -14.02 -2.36 17.21
CA TRP A 291 -14.51 -1.08 17.71
C TRP A 291 -15.50 -1.35 18.85
N GLU A 292 -15.39 -0.60 19.93
CA GLU A 292 -16.41 -0.60 20.96
C GLU A 292 -17.54 0.32 20.49
N PRO A 293 -18.77 -0.17 20.33
CA PRO A 293 -19.89 0.68 19.98
C PRO A 293 -20.02 1.77 21.05
N ASP A 294 -20.15 3.02 20.62
CA ASP A 294 -20.58 4.08 21.52
C ASP A 294 -21.98 3.74 22.03
N THR A 295 -22.06 3.26 23.29
CA THR A 295 -23.29 2.80 23.91
C THR A 295 -24.28 3.94 24.16
N ASN A 296 -24.00 5.17 23.75
CA ASN A 296 -24.83 6.37 23.95
C ASN A 296 -25.51 6.89 22.69
N GLY A 297 -25.42 6.22 21.54
CA GLY A 297 -26.01 6.67 20.27
C GLY A 297 -26.94 5.65 19.64
N ASP A 298 -28.07 6.11 19.13
CA ASP A 298 -29.13 5.34 18.48
C ASP A 298 -28.59 4.47 17.31
N TRP A 299 -28.78 3.18 17.42
CA TRP A 299 -28.46 2.20 16.39
C TRP A 299 -29.41 2.35 15.18
N PHE A 300 -28.85 2.60 14.01
CA PHE A 300 -29.52 2.26 12.75
C PHE A 300 -29.63 0.74 12.67
N SER A 301 -30.82 0.21 12.87
CA SER A 301 -31.07 -1.22 12.69
C SER A 301 -30.91 -1.58 11.21
N MET A 302 -30.19 -2.67 10.92
CA MET A 302 -30.04 -3.20 9.54
C MET A 302 -31.39 -3.56 8.88
N SER A 303 -32.50 -3.43 9.60
CA SER A 303 -33.86 -3.65 9.08
C SER A 303 -34.43 -2.47 8.25
N GLU A 304 -33.77 -1.31 8.24
CA GLU A 304 -34.24 -0.15 7.45
C GLU A 304 -33.70 -0.09 6.00
N TRP A 305 -32.78 -0.99 5.64
CA TRP A 305 -32.22 -1.05 4.29
C TRP A 305 -33.17 -1.65 3.23
N ASP A 306 -34.24 -2.32 3.66
CA ASP A 306 -35.15 -3.08 2.75
C ASP A 306 -36.46 -2.36 2.37
N GLN A 307 -36.71 -1.12 2.80
CA GLN A 307 -38.06 -0.56 2.65
C GLN A 307 -38.22 0.71 1.78
N ASP A 308 -37.16 1.34 1.26
CA ASP A 308 -37.32 2.57 0.48
C ASP A 308 -36.56 2.59 -0.86
N CYS A 309 -36.76 1.56 -1.67
CA CYS A 309 -36.53 1.63 -3.13
C CYS A 309 -37.81 1.24 -3.88
N GLY A 310 -38.83 2.05 -3.76
CA GLY A 310 -39.96 2.07 -4.67
C GLY A 310 -39.67 3.03 -5.84
N PRO A 311 -40.16 2.71 -7.07
CA PRO A 311 -39.83 3.48 -8.25
C PRO A 311 -40.78 4.69 -8.35
N GLU A 312 -40.23 5.88 -8.36
CA GLU A 312 -40.92 7.03 -8.99
C GLU A 312 -40.04 7.72 -10.01
N PHE A 313 -40.46 7.51 -11.28
CA PHE A 313 -40.27 8.27 -12.54
C PHE A 313 -38.87 8.74 -12.94
#